data_8849037493401633962546f0f36f4e35
#
_entry.id   8849037493401633962546f0f36f4e35
#
_cell.length_a   1.000
_cell.length_b   1.000
_cell.length_c   1.000
_cell.angle_alpha   90.00
_cell.angle_beta   90.00
_cell.angle_gamma   90.00
#
_symmetry.space_group_name_H-M   'P 1'
#
loop_
_entity.id
_entity.type
_entity.pdbx_description
1 polymer ?
#
loop_
_entity_poly.entity_id
_entity_poly.type
_entity_poly.pdbx_seq_one_letter_code
_entity_poly.pdbx_strand_id
1 'polypeptide(L)'
;MGMIANYQYLPDDKLKQIKLLSNEKNDLLDLAEDYAEEYEIFLDIDKMWDALVFVMTGFSSSEVLDDNPLREAVLGVTPLEEVSEYIAYTEKNKIVEIVEALESFDMDRAMTDFSMEACKKADLYPDIWYYLDEEEEIKDDILTCFVNMKEFYKKILELNGNVLVTIC
;
A
#
# COMPACT_ATOMS: atom_id res chain seq x y z
N MET A 1 4.74 -14.68 -12.13
CA MET A 1 5.03 -14.11 -10.79
C MET A 1 4.05 -13.00 -10.51
N GLY A 2 3.66 -12.87 -9.27
CA GLY A 2 2.71 -11.83 -8.87
C GLY A 2 3.41 -10.58 -8.36
N MET A 3 2.72 -9.44 -8.42
CA MET A 3 3.20 -8.18 -7.85
C MET A 3 2.79 -8.10 -6.37
N ILE A 4 3.76 -8.01 -5.49
CA ILE A 4 3.61 -8.00 -4.04
C ILE A 4 3.89 -6.58 -3.52
N ALA A 5 3.02 -6.07 -2.66
CA ALA A 5 3.19 -4.76 -2.06
C ALA A 5 3.85 -4.85 -0.68
N ASN A 6 4.93 -4.12 -0.51
CA ASN A 6 5.71 -4.04 0.71
C ASN A 6 5.83 -2.60 1.19
N TYR A 7 5.81 -2.41 2.50
CA TYR A 7 5.87 -1.12 3.16
C TYR A 7 6.96 -1.15 4.22
N GLN A 8 7.79 -0.12 4.25
CA GLN A 8 8.94 -0.05 5.16
C GLN A 8 9.00 1.30 5.86
N TYR A 9 9.39 1.27 7.13
CA TYR A 9 9.80 2.47 7.85
C TYR A 9 11.02 3.09 7.16
N LEU A 10 10.99 4.40 6.99
CA LEU A 10 12.03 5.15 6.31
C LEU A 10 12.42 6.38 7.14
N PRO A 11 13.58 6.38 7.81
CA PRO A 11 14.04 7.57 8.52
C PRO A 11 14.45 8.69 7.55
N ASP A 12 14.53 9.92 8.04
CA ASP A 12 14.74 11.10 7.22
C ASP A 12 16.02 11.06 6.39
N ASP A 13 17.12 10.54 6.95
CA ASP A 13 18.39 10.42 6.23
C ASP A 13 18.31 9.44 5.06
N LYS A 14 17.58 8.35 5.23
CA LYS A 14 17.33 7.35 4.18
C LYS A 14 16.41 7.89 3.09
N LEU A 15 15.37 8.65 3.47
CA LEU A 15 14.51 9.33 2.50
C LEU A 15 15.32 10.29 1.63
N LYS A 16 16.25 11.04 2.18
CA LYS A 16 17.15 11.91 1.41
C LYS A 16 17.98 11.13 0.39
N GLN A 17 18.51 9.97 0.78
CA GLN A 17 19.25 9.10 -0.12
C GLN A 17 18.40 8.61 -1.29
N ILE A 18 17.17 8.19 -1.02
CA ILE A 18 16.24 7.76 -2.06
C ILE A 18 15.91 8.88 -3.03
N LYS A 19 15.66 10.09 -2.54
CA LYS A 19 15.41 11.26 -3.40
C LYS A 19 16.59 11.59 -4.30
N LEU A 20 17.82 11.41 -3.82
CA LEU A 20 19.04 11.64 -4.60
C LEU A 20 19.27 10.56 -5.69
N LEU A 21 18.87 9.32 -5.42
CA LEU A 21 19.03 8.16 -6.30
C LEU A 21 17.86 7.96 -7.25
N SER A 22 16.88 8.84 -7.28
CA SER A 22 15.65 8.71 -8.08
C SER A 22 15.89 8.53 -9.59
N ASN A 23 17.09 8.81 -10.07
CA ASN A 23 17.49 8.63 -11.47
C ASN A 23 18.28 7.33 -11.74
N GLU A 24 18.61 6.53 -10.72
CA GLU A 24 19.43 5.32 -10.81
C GLU A 24 18.63 4.08 -10.42
N LYS A 25 18.02 3.43 -11.42
CA LYS A 25 17.00 2.38 -11.26
C LYS A 25 17.40 1.16 -10.44
N ASN A 26 18.62 0.66 -10.59
CA ASN A 26 19.06 -0.57 -9.95
C ASN A 26 19.38 -0.37 -8.46
N ASP A 27 19.85 0.82 -8.12
CA ASP A 27 20.30 1.12 -6.76
C ASP A 27 19.15 1.34 -5.78
N LEU A 28 17.94 1.68 -6.28
CA LEU A 28 16.76 1.92 -5.42
C LEU A 28 16.17 0.63 -4.84
N LEU A 29 16.12 -0.42 -5.63
CA LEU A 29 15.62 -1.73 -5.16
C LEU A 29 16.59 -2.37 -4.18
N ASP A 30 17.88 -2.34 -4.51
CA ASP A 30 18.94 -2.84 -3.62
C ASP A 30 18.91 -2.09 -2.28
N LEU A 31 18.74 -0.77 -2.30
CA LEU A 31 18.57 0.04 -1.08
C LEU A 31 17.30 -0.33 -0.30
N ALA A 32 16.20 -0.55 -0.98
CA ALA A 32 14.94 -0.94 -0.34
C ALA A 32 15.08 -2.28 0.37
N GLU A 33 15.76 -3.25 -0.25
CA GLU A 33 16.07 -4.55 0.37
C GLU A 33 16.99 -4.40 1.58
N ASP A 34 18.06 -3.62 1.46
CA ASP A 34 18.98 -3.32 2.57
C ASP A 34 18.25 -2.68 3.75
N TYR A 35 17.33 -1.75 3.49
CA TYR A 35 16.55 -1.10 4.55
C TYR A 35 15.54 -2.05 5.21
N ALA A 36 14.97 -2.98 4.46
CA ALA A 36 14.09 -3.99 5.02
C ALA A 36 14.80 -4.90 6.02
N GLU A 37 16.08 -5.21 5.76
CA GLU A 37 16.92 -5.98 6.68
C GLU A 37 17.35 -5.18 7.92
N GLU A 38 17.53 -3.87 7.77
CA GLU A 38 17.99 -3.00 8.86
C GLU A 38 16.89 -2.66 9.87
N TYR A 39 15.63 -2.54 9.41
CA TYR A 39 14.51 -2.14 10.26
C TYR A 39 13.44 -3.22 10.34
N GLU A 40 13.06 -3.60 11.56
CA GLU A 40 12.01 -4.62 11.81
C GLU A 40 10.58 -4.12 11.52
N ILE A 41 10.41 -2.83 11.17
CA ILE A 41 9.10 -2.23 10.92
C ILE A 41 8.77 -2.34 9.42
N PHE A 42 8.05 -3.39 9.11
CA PHE A 42 7.79 -3.83 7.76
C PHE A 42 6.38 -4.40 7.67
N LEU A 43 5.71 -4.17 6.55
CA LEU A 43 4.40 -4.73 6.24
C LEU A 43 4.42 -5.31 4.83
N ASP A 44 3.95 -6.54 4.70
CA ASP A 44 3.68 -7.21 3.44
C ASP A 44 2.18 -7.49 3.35
N ILE A 45 1.52 -7.00 2.31
CA ILE A 45 0.10 -7.27 2.05
C ILE A 45 -0.10 -8.16 0.80
N ASP A 46 0.98 -8.81 0.38
CA ASP A 46 0.98 -9.69 -0.77
C ASP A 46 0.32 -9.03 -2.00
N LYS A 47 -0.59 -9.71 -2.64
CA LYS A 47 -1.22 -9.29 -3.90
C LYS A 47 -2.53 -8.50 -3.70
N MET A 48 -2.92 -8.22 -2.46
CA MET A 48 -4.22 -7.60 -2.15
C MET A 48 -4.26 -6.08 -2.26
N TRP A 49 -3.18 -5.46 -2.69
CA TRP A 49 -3.05 -3.99 -2.74
C TRP A 49 -4.09 -3.31 -3.64
N ASP A 50 -4.37 -3.82 -4.83
CA ASP A 50 -5.36 -3.23 -5.75
C ASP A 50 -6.80 -3.41 -5.23
N ALA A 51 -7.10 -4.60 -4.70
CA ALA A 51 -8.38 -4.88 -4.06
C ALA A 51 -8.60 -3.99 -2.83
N LEU A 52 -7.56 -3.77 -2.01
CA LEU A 52 -7.65 -2.91 -0.84
C LEU A 52 -7.93 -1.45 -1.22
N VAL A 53 -7.27 -0.92 -2.25
CA VAL A 53 -7.56 0.42 -2.79
C VAL A 53 -9.02 0.51 -3.22
N PHE A 54 -9.50 -0.46 -3.98
CA PHE A 54 -10.87 -0.48 -4.49
C PHE A 54 -11.92 -0.55 -3.38
N VAL A 55 -11.71 -1.40 -2.39
CA VAL A 55 -12.61 -1.53 -1.23
C VAL A 55 -12.69 -0.22 -0.45
N MET A 56 -11.57 0.47 -0.27
CA MET A 56 -11.54 1.72 0.50
C MET A 56 -12.02 2.94 -0.28
N THR A 57 -11.79 2.99 -1.59
CA THR A 57 -12.03 4.21 -2.39
C THR A 57 -13.16 4.08 -3.41
N GLY A 58 -13.50 2.87 -3.81
CA GLY A 58 -14.43 2.59 -4.92
C GLY A 58 -13.77 2.65 -6.30
N PHE A 59 -12.46 2.87 -6.37
CA PHE A 59 -11.71 2.98 -7.62
C PHE A 59 -10.51 2.02 -7.61
N SER A 60 -10.12 1.51 -8.78
CA SER A 60 -8.91 0.72 -8.91
C SER A 60 -7.64 1.57 -8.74
N SER A 61 -6.51 0.93 -8.51
CA SER A 61 -5.22 1.61 -8.40
C SER A 61 -4.78 2.32 -9.69
N SER A 62 -5.31 1.89 -10.85
CA SER A 62 -5.02 2.51 -12.13
C SER A 62 -5.70 3.87 -12.32
N GLU A 63 -6.72 4.17 -11.52
CA GLU A 63 -7.39 5.48 -11.57
C GLU A 63 -6.69 6.50 -10.67
N VAL A 64 -6.46 7.69 -11.20
CA VAL A 64 -5.80 8.75 -10.45
C VAL A 64 -6.82 9.45 -9.55
N LEU A 65 -6.54 9.46 -8.24
CA LEU A 65 -7.32 10.17 -7.23
C LEU A 65 -6.40 11.15 -6.52
N ASP A 66 -6.65 12.43 -6.70
CA ASP A 66 -5.87 13.48 -6.04
C ASP A 66 -6.25 13.59 -4.56
N ASP A 67 -5.27 13.82 -3.71
CA ASP A 67 -5.44 14.07 -2.26
C ASP A 67 -6.37 13.05 -1.55
N ASN A 68 -6.19 11.75 -1.84
CA ASN A 68 -6.95 10.69 -1.19
C ASN A 68 -6.06 9.89 -0.22
N PRO A 69 -6.16 10.12 1.10
CA PRO A 69 -5.31 9.46 2.09
C PRO A 69 -5.44 7.94 2.12
N LEU A 70 -6.62 7.39 1.82
CA LEU A 70 -6.83 5.94 1.76
C LEU A 70 -6.07 5.29 0.61
N ARG A 71 -6.08 5.93 -0.55
CA ARG A 71 -5.27 5.50 -1.70
C ARG A 71 -3.78 5.67 -1.41
N GLU A 72 -3.40 6.79 -0.81
CA GLU A 72 -2.01 7.08 -0.44
C GLU A 72 -1.46 6.09 0.59
N ALA A 73 -2.30 5.56 1.47
CA ALA A 73 -1.91 4.50 2.41
C ALA A 73 -1.38 3.26 1.68
N VAL A 74 -2.00 2.89 0.57
CA VAL A 74 -1.64 1.68 -0.20
C VAL A 74 -0.55 1.96 -1.23
N LEU A 75 -0.64 3.06 -1.95
CA LEU A 75 0.22 3.34 -3.11
C LEU A 75 1.35 4.34 -2.84
N GLY A 76 1.36 4.96 -1.66
CA GLY A 76 2.27 6.06 -1.35
C GLY A 76 1.84 7.38 -1.98
N VAL A 77 2.47 8.47 -1.57
CA VAL A 77 2.13 9.82 -2.02
C VAL A 77 2.90 10.22 -3.27
N THR A 78 4.21 9.96 -3.28
CA THR A 78 5.09 10.40 -4.37
C THR A 78 5.73 9.20 -5.05
N PRO A 79 5.25 8.81 -6.24
CA PRO A 79 5.91 7.74 -7.01
C PRO A 79 7.24 8.22 -7.58
N LEU A 80 8.20 7.30 -7.65
CA LEU A 80 9.48 7.51 -8.31
C LEU A 80 9.33 7.11 -9.78
N GLU A 81 9.56 8.05 -10.68
CA GLU A 81 9.44 7.83 -12.11
C GLU A 81 10.63 7.00 -12.64
N GLU A 82 10.42 6.35 -13.77
CA GLU A 82 11.44 5.62 -14.53
C GLU A 82 11.99 4.32 -13.91
N VAL A 83 11.30 3.72 -12.95
CA VAL A 83 11.66 2.40 -12.42
C VAL A 83 10.80 1.32 -13.10
N SER A 84 11.37 0.13 -13.30
CA SER A 84 10.64 -1.00 -13.91
C SER A 84 9.57 -1.57 -13.00
N GLU A 85 9.74 -1.40 -11.70
CA GLU A 85 8.78 -1.74 -10.66
C GLU A 85 8.23 -0.46 -10.04
N TYR A 86 7.10 -0.59 -9.34
CA TYR A 86 6.49 0.56 -8.67
C TYR A 86 7.19 0.82 -7.34
N ILE A 87 7.76 2.02 -7.20
CA ILE A 87 8.34 2.51 -5.94
C ILE A 87 7.77 3.89 -5.66
N ALA A 88 7.30 4.09 -4.44
CA ALA A 88 6.80 5.38 -3.97
C ALA A 88 7.24 5.64 -2.54
N TYR A 89 7.25 6.90 -2.14
CA TYR A 89 7.47 7.25 -0.73
C TYR A 89 6.35 8.15 -0.21
N THR A 90 6.18 8.12 1.11
CA THR A 90 5.26 9.00 1.84
C THR A 90 6.03 9.69 2.93
N GLU A 91 6.06 11.02 2.89
CA GLU A 91 6.74 11.82 3.90
C GLU A 91 5.94 11.88 5.21
N LYS A 92 6.65 12.04 6.32
CA LYS A 92 6.07 12.02 7.68
C LYS A 92 4.94 13.03 7.90
N ASN A 93 4.94 14.16 7.18
CA ASN A 93 3.87 15.16 7.28
C ASN A 93 2.51 14.67 6.76
N LYS A 94 2.47 13.61 5.98
CA LYS A 94 1.25 12.98 5.44
C LYS A 94 0.73 11.82 6.31
N ILE A 95 1.53 11.29 7.20
CA ILE A 95 1.20 10.10 7.99
C ILE A 95 -0.03 10.34 8.90
N VAL A 96 -0.15 11.51 9.49
CA VAL A 96 -1.30 11.87 10.35
C VAL A 96 -2.62 11.73 9.57
N GLU A 97 -2.69 12.30 8.38
CA GLU A 97 -3.90 12.24 7.54
C GLU A 97 -4.24 10.79 7.15
N ILE A 98 -3.24 9.98 6.86
CA ILE A 98 -3.42 8.57 6.53
C ILE A 98 -3.96 7.80 7.73
N VAL A 99 -3.38 7.99 8.90
CA VAL A 99 -3.85 7.34 10.15
C VAL A 99 -5.29 7.72 10.45
N GLU A 100 -5.62 9.01 10.39
CA GLU A 100 -6.99 9.49 10.61
C GLU A 100 -7.98 8.90 9.61
N ALA A 101 -7.61 8.81 8.34
CA ALA A 101 -8.46 8.22 7.30
C ALA A 101 -8.69 6.73 7.53
N LEU A 102 -7.65 5.97 7.87
CA LEU A 102 -7.76 4.54 8.18
C LEU A 102 -8.60 4.28 9.44
N GLU A 103 -8.43 5.11 10.48
CA GLU A 103 -9.21 5.00 11.72
C GLU A 103 -10.70 5.31 11.50
N SER A 104 -11.01 6.24 10.62
CA SER A 104 -12.38 6.68 10.34
C SER A 104 -13.10 5.80 9.33
N PHE A 105 -12.38 4.94 8.61
CA PHE A 105 -12.96 4.08 7.58
C PHE A 105 -13.75 2.93 8.20
N ASP A 106 -15.01 2.77 7.75
CA ASP A 106 -15.89 1.69 8.20
C ASP A 106 -15.66 0.42 7.37
N MET A 107 -14.67 -0.37 7.79
CA MET A 107 -14.30 -1.62 7.11
C MET A 107 -15.36 -2.70 7.25
N ASP A 108 -16.09 -2.75 8.35
CA ASP A 108 -17.17 -3.71 8.56
C ASP A 108 -18.28 -3.51 7.51
N ARG A 109 -18.65 -2.27 7.27
CA ARG A 109 -19.62 -1.93 6.22
C ARG A 109 -19.09 -2.27 4.83
N ALA A 110 -17.83 -1.94 4.56
CA ALA A 110 -17.19 -2.24 3.29
C ALA A 110 -17.18 -3.75 3.01
N MET A 111 -16.94 -4.58 4.02
CA MET A 111 -16.98 -6.03 3.89
C MET A 111 -18.41 -6.56 3.71
N THR A 112 -19.40 -5.93 4.31
CA THR A 112 -20.83 -6.25 4.08
C THR A 112 -21.24 -5.96 2.64
N ASP A 113 -20.77 -4.84 2.09
CA ASP A 113 -21.08 -4.39 0.72
C ASP A 113 -20.15 -5.00 -0.35
N PHE A 114 -19.15 -5.78 0.06
CA PHE A 114 -18.16 -6.36 -0.84
C PHE A 114 -18.80 -7.22 -1.92
N SER A 115 -18.32 -7.08 -3.16
CA SER A 115 -18.82 -7.81 -4.32
C SER A 115 -17.69 -8.31 -5.21
N MET A 116 -17.60 -9.63 -5.36
CA MET A 116 -16.68 -10.28 -6.31
C MET A 116 -16.91 -9.80 -7.74
N GLU A 117 -18.18 -9.63 -8.11
CA GLU A 117 -18.54 -9.15 -9.45
C GLU A 117 -18.07 -7.72 -9.71
N ALA A 118 -18.17 -6.82 -8.70
CA ALA A 118 -17.66 -5.46 -8.81
C ALA A 118 -16.14 -5.43 -8.99
N CYS A 119 -15.41 -6.28 -8.27
CA CYS A 119 -13.96 -6.42 -8.41
C CYS A 119 -13.58 -6.93 -9.80
N LYS A 120 -14.33 -7.89 -10.33
CA LYS A 120 -14.16 -8.42 -11.69
C LYS A 120 -14.39 -7.35 -12.75
N LYS A 121 -15.47 -6.57 -12.62
CA LYS A 121 -15.78 -5.46 -13.54
C LYS A 121 -14.73 -4.36 -13.54
N ALA A 122 -14.14 -4.10 -12.37
CA ALA A 122 -13.05 -3.13 -12.21
C ALA A 122 -11.70 -3.66 -12.71
N ASP A 123 -11.63 -4.92 -13.14
CA ASP A 123 -10.43 -5.57 -13.64
C ASP A 123 -9.26 -5.48 -12.65
N LEU A 124 -9.56 -5.76 -11.37
CA LEU A 124 -8.58 -5.64 -10.29
C LEU A 124 -7.55 -6.76 -10.31
N TYR A 125 -6.33 -6.42 -9.96
CA TYR A 125 -5.27 -7.37 -9.67
C TYR A 125 -5.41 -7.92 -8.23
N PRO A 126 -5.15 -9.23 -7.98
CA PRO A 126 -4.94 -10.30 -8.94
C PRO A 126 -6.26 -10.79 -9.56
N ASP A 127 -6.18 -11.54 -10.65
CA ASP A 127 -7.37 -12.06 -11.37
C ASP A 127 -7.94 -13.31 -10.68
N ILE A 128 -8.58 -13.12 -9.54
CA ILE A 128 -9.14 -14.20 -8.68
C ILE A 128 -10.66 -14.09 -8.50
N TRP A 129 -11.29 -13.14 -9.16
CA TRP A 129 -12.70 -12.76 -8.92
C TRP A 129 -13.71 -13.76 -9.51
N TYR A 130 -13.23 -14.80 -10.14
CA TYR A 130 -14.04 -15.94 -10.64
C TYR A 130 -14.24 -17.03 -9.61
N TYR A 131 -13.42 -17.07 -8.55
CA TYR A 131 -13.44 -18.11 -7.52
C TYR A 131 -14.47 -17.78 -6.44
N LEU A 132 -15.77 -17.91 -6.80
CA LEU A 132 -16.87 -17.50 -5.91
C LEU A 132 -16.96 -18.33 -4.63
N ASP A 133 -16.46 -19.55 -4.63
CA ASP A 133 -16.34 -20.42 -3.47
C ASP A 133 -15.24 -19.99 -2.48
N GLU A 134 -14.32 -19.12 -2.92
CA GLU A 134 -13.25 -18.55 -2.09
C GLU A 134 -13.58 -17.13 -1.59
N GLU A 135 -14.80 -16.62 -1.82
CA GLU A 135 -15.18 -15.24 -1.48
C GLU A 135 -14.91 -14.88 -0.01
N GLU A 136 -15.27 -15.75 0.93
CA GLU A 136 -15.07 -15.49 2.37
C GLU A 136 -13.58 -15.45 2.73
N GLU A 137 -12.77 -16.33 2.15
CA GLU A 137 -11.32 -16.33 2.34
C GLU A 137 -10.68 -15.04 1.80
N ILE A 138 -11.09 -14.62 0.60
CA ILE A 138 -10.62 -13.38 -0.02
C ILE A 138 -11.00 -12.16 0.83
N LYS A 139 -12.22 -12.11 1.35
CA LYS A 139 -12.67 -11.04 2.26
C LYS A 139 -11.83 -11.00 3.53
N ASP A 140 -11.54 -12.15 4.12
CA ASP A 140 -10.71 -12.27 5.31
C ASP A 140 -9.28 -11.77 5.04
N ASP A 141 -8.72 -12.10 3.89
CA ASP A 141 -7.40 -11.62 3.46
C ASP A 141 -7.38 -10.09 3.33
N ILE A 142 -8.37 -9.50 2.67
CA ILE A 142 -8.49 -8.04 2.52
C ILE A 142 -8.62 -7.38 3.90
N LEU A 143 -9.47 -7.91 4.77
CA LEU A 143 -9.65 -7.39 6.12
C LEU A 143 -8.36 -7.46 6.93
N THR A 144 -7.64 -8.56 6.86
CA THR A 144 -6.35 -8.73 7.54
C THR A 144 -5.33 -7.71 7.02
N CYS A 145 -5.24 -7.50 5.72
CA CYS A 145 -4.38 -6.47 5.14
C CYS A 145 -4.72 -5.07 5.67
N PHE A 146 -6.00 -4.74 5.77
CA PHE A 146 -6.46 -3.45 6.29
C PHE A 146 -6.06 -3.26 7.77
N VAL A 147 -6.31 -4.26 8.61
CA VAL A 147 -5.96 -4.20 10.04
C VAL A 147 -4.45 -4.04 10.23
N ASN A 148 -3.66 -4.82 9.51
CA ASN A 148 -2.21 -4.75 9.59
C ASN A 148 -1.67 -3.39 9.07
N MET A 149 -2.29 -2.84 8.05
CA MET A 149 -1.93 -1.52 7.52
C MET A 149 -2.21 -0.40 8.54
N LYS A 150 -3.34 -0.45 9.23
CA LYS A 150 -3.65 0.50 10.33
C LYS A 150 -2.58 0.46 11.41
N GLU A 151 -2.23 -0.74 11.87
CA GLU A 151 -1.22 -0.92 12.92
C GLU A 151 0.15 -0.43 12.46
N PHE A 152 0.51 -0.71 11.21
CA PHE A 152 1.76 -0.25 10.61
C PHE A 152 1.84 1.29 10.60
N TYR A 153 0.83 1.97 10.07
CA TYR A 153 0.83 3.44 10.00
C TYR A 153 0.78 4.11 11.38
N LYS A 154 0.09 3.53 12.35
CA LYS A 154 0.14 4.00 13.74
C LYS A 154 1.56 3.94 14.29
N LYS A 155 2.26 2.85 14.01
CA LYS A 155 3.65 2.68 14.44
C LYS A 155 4.56 3.72 13.78
N ILE A 156 4.39 3.96 12.49
CA ILE A 156 5.13 4.99 11.76
C ILE A 156 4.87 6.38 12.36
N LEU A 157 3.62 6.68 12.71
CA LEU A 157 3.27 7.95 13.36
C LEU A 157 3.98 8.12 14.71
N GLU A 158 4.00 7.09 15.55
CA GLU A 158 4.73 7.10 16.83
C GLU A 158 6.22 7.38 16.66
N LEU A 159 6.81 6.85 15.59
CA LEU A 159 8.24 7.01 15.28
C LEU A 159 8.55 8.31 14.54
N ASN A 160 7.54 9.09 14.18
CA ASN A 160 7.69 10.27 13.34
C ASN A 160 8.49 9.98 12.05
N GLY A 161 8.19 8.84 11.42
CA GLY A 161 8.91 8.32 10.27
C GLY A 161 8.20 8.55 8.95
N ASN A 162 8.91 8.23 7.88
CA ASN A 162 8.41 8.19 6.52
C ASN A 162 8.16 6.73 6.11
N VAL A 163 7.54 6.51 4.96
CA VAL A 163 7.24 5.17 4.44
C VAL A 163 7.77 5.02 3.02
N LEU A 164 8.39 3.89 2.76
CA LEU A 164 8.72 3.44 1.40
C LEU A 164 7.74 2.35 0.99
N VAL A 165 7.15 2.50 -0.19
CA VAL A 165 6.23 1.52 -0.79
C VAL A 165 6.89 0.92 -2.02
N THR A 166 6.92 -0.41 -2.10
CA THR A 166 7.37 -1.12 -3.29
C THR A 166 6.30 -2.13 -3.73
N ILE A 167 5.99 -2.16 -5.02
CA ILE A 167 5.10 -3.15 -5.62
C ILE A 167 5.84 -3.82 -6.77
N CYS A 168 6.25 -5.05 -6.55
CA CYS A 168 7.07 -5.78 -7.49
C CYS A 168 6.86 -7.30 -7.45
#